data_fd87a6dd6ae409f8a9c02a4864b777a8
#
_entry.id   fd87a6dd6ae409f8a9c02a4864b777a8
#
_cell.length_a   1.000
_cell.length_b   1.000
_cell.length_c   1.000
_cell.angle_alpha   90.00
_cell.angle_beta   90.00
_cell.angle_gamma   90.00
#
_symmetry.space_group_name_H-M   'P 1'
#
loop_
_entity.id
_entity.type
_entity.pdbx_description
1 polymer ?
#
loop_
_entity_poly.entity_id
_entity_poly.type
_entity_poly.pdbx_seq_one_letter_code
_entity_poly.pdbx_strand_id
1 'polypeptide(L)'
;MAPDNARNPKGRPYFLDNGAFKAWKDGTNWEEVKFKSLINRYPDYDFFVYPDIVGGGLKSLYKSLNYVGTIPGKGYLAVQEGMLANNVMEYIDAFDGLFIGGASLSWKFSTAHMWADLAHLHGKKCHAGRVGTWEGLVHMHCCGADSVDSSTASRHCDDHHIRKYFDFLKNQKEIGAF
;
A
#
# COMPACT_ATOMS: atom_id res chain seq x y z
N MET A 1 -5.30 -5.27 6.25
CA MET A 1 -5.13 -6.07 7.50
C MET A 1 -3.77 -6.74 7.49
N ALA A 2 -3.06 -6.78 8.60
CA ALA A 2 -1.78 -7.49 8.73
C ALA A 2 -1.95 -8.72 9.64
N PRO A 3 -1.06 -9.76 9.55
CA PRO A 3 -1.23 -11.03 10.26
C PRO A 3 -1.47 -10.92 11.76
N ASP A 4 -0.79 -9.99 12.42
CA ASP A 4 -0.84 -9.87 13.89
C ASP A 4 -2.03 -9.02 14.41
N ASN A 5 -2.79 -8.35 13.54
CA ASN A 5 -3.87 -7.46 13.95
C ASN A 5 -5.12 -7.56 13.07
N ALA A 6 -5.28 -8.67 12.37
CA ALA A 6 -6.43 -8.91 11.52
C ALA A 6 -7.72 -8.98 12.34
N ARG A 7 -8.74 -8.25 11.90
CA ARG A 7 -10.09 -8.23 12.47
C ARG A 7 -11.10 -8.44 11.36
N ASN A 8 -12.27 -9.01 11.70
CA ASN A 8 -13.34 -9.18 10.74
C ASN A 8 -13.73 -7.82 10.10
N PRO A 9 -13.64 -7.66 8.78
CA PRO A 9 -13.91 -6.40 8.08
C PRO A 9 -15.38 -6.01 8.05
N LYS A 10 -16.31 -6.89 8.45
CA LYS A 10 -17.76 -6.63 8.53
C LYS A 10 -18.34 -6.09 7.21
N GLY A 11 -17.98 -6.70 6.07
CA GLY A 11 -18.45 -6.31 4.74
C GLY A 11 -17.89 -5.00 4.18
N ARG A 12 -16.82 -4.46 4.77
CA ARG A 12 -16.11 -3.29 4.23
C ARG A 12 -14.98 -3.72 3.30
N PRO A 13 -14.68 -2.93 2.25
CA PRO A 13 -13.49 -3.16 1.43
C PRO A 13 -12.23 -3.24 2.29
N TYR A 14 -11.33 -4.17 1.96
CA TYR A 14 -10.08 -4.34 2.71
C TYR A 14 -9.00 -4.99 1.85
N PHE A 15 -7.77 -4.74 2.21
CA PHE A 15 -6.62 -5.43 1.63
C PHE A 15 -5.84 -6.20 2.70
N LEU A 16 -5.01 -7.13 2.27
CA LEU A 16 -4.12 -7.90 3.14
C LEU A 16 -2.69 -7.39 3.03
N ASP A 17 -2.17 -6.85 4.14
CA ASP A 17 -0.77 -6.52 4.33
C ASP A 17 0.01 -7.78 4.72
N ASN A 18 1.17 -7.99 4.13
CA ASN A 18 2.00 -9.15 4.39
C ASN A 18 2.66 -9.16 5.79
N GLY A 19 2.64 -8.03 6.52
CA GLY A 19 3.19 -7.89 7.87
C GLY A 19 4.71 -7.63 7.93
N ALA A 20 5.40 -7.47 6.80
CA ALA A 20 6.84 -7.27 6.75
C ALA A 20 7.28 -6.01 7.52
N PHE A 21 6.51 -4.91 7.42
CA PHE A 21 6.84 -3.68 8.14
C PHE A 21 6.78 -3.86 9.66
N LYS A 22 5.79 -4.59 10.17
CA LYS A 22 5.71 -4.85 11.62
C LYS A 22 6.87 -5.71 12.09
N ALA A 23 7.19 -6.78 11.37
CA ALA A 23 8.32 -7.64 11.69
C ALA A 23 9.64 -6.85 11.69
N TRP A 24 9.88 -6.02 10.67
CA TRP A 24 11.05 -5.15 10.59
C TRP A 24 11.13 -4.17 11.77
N LYS A 25 10.02 -3.50 12.10
CA LYS A 25 9.95 -2.53 13.21
C LYS A 25 10.21 -3.19 14.57
N ASP A 26 9.71 -4.40 14.77
CA ASP A 26 9.84 -5.14 16.03
C ASP A 26 11.17 -5.91 16.10
N GLY A 27 12.03 -5.86 15.06
CA GLY A 27 13.28 -6.59 14.99
C GLY A 27 13.11 -8.11 14.93
N THR A 28 11.96 -8.60 14.45
CA THR A 28 11.64 -10.02 14.36
C THR A 28 11.71 -10.52 12.92
N ASN A 29 11.80 -11.83 12.74
CA ASN A 29 11.73 -12.44 11.41
C ASN A 29 10.31 -12.38 10.87
N TRP A 30 10.18 -12.10 9.56
CA TRP A 30 8.93 -12.25 8.85
C TRP A 30 8.56 -13.73 8.69
N GLU A 31 7.30 -14.07 8.95
CA GLU A 31 6.82 -15.45 8.94
C GLU A 31 5.79 -15.67 7.82
N GLU A 32 6.18 -16.41 6.79
CA GLU A 32 5.32 -16.76 5.65
C GLU A 32 4.04 -17.50 6.07
N VAL A 33 4.15 -18.39 7.07
CA VAL A 33 3.01 -19.18 7.57
C VAL A 33 1.91 -18.29 8.11
N LYS A 34 2.25 -17.21 8.82
CA LYS A 34 1.27 -16.24 9.33
C LYS A 34 0.56 -15.51 8.18
N PHE A 35 1.30 -15.13 7.15
CA PHE A 35 0.73 -14.47 5.98
C PHE A 35 -0.20 -15.40 5.19
N LYS A 36 0.22 -16.65 4.92
CA LYS A 36 -0.63 -17.65 4.27
C LYS A 36 -1.90 -17.97 5.08
N SER A 37 -1.79 -18.05 6.40
CA SER A 37 -2.94 -18.21 7.29
C SER A 37 -3.92 -17.03 7.20
N LEU A 38 -3.41 -15.79 7.08
CA LEU A 38 -4.24 -14.60 6.90
C LEU A 38 -5.04 -14.66 5.60
N ILE A 39 -4.39 -15.02 4.49
CA ILE A 39 -5.03 -15.17 3.18
C ILE A 39 -6.16 -16.21 3.24
N ASN A 40 -5.90 -17.37 3.81
CA ASN A 40 -6.89 -18.43 3.92
C ASN A 40 -8.08 -18.03 4.82
N ARG A 41 -7.82 -17.24 5.86
CA ARG A 41 -8.84 -16.80 6.82
C ARG A 41 -9.76 -15.71 6.28
N TYR A 42 -9.28 -14.88 5.36
CA TYR A 42 -9.99 -13.74 4.82
C TYR A 42 -9.88 -13.72 3.28
N PRO A 43 -10.63 -14.56 2.56
CA PRO A 43 -10.45 -14.75 1.11
C PRO A 43 -11.03 -13.63 0.24
N ASP A 44 -11.95 -12.80 0.77
CA ASP A 44 -12.70 -11.79 0.01
C ASP A 44 -12.02 -10.41 0.00
N TYR A 45 -10.69 -10.37 -0.01
CA TYR A 45 -9.93 -9.12 -0.07
C TYR A 45 -9.91 -8.51 -1.47
N ASP A 46 -9.81 -7.18 -1.55
CA ASP A 46 -9.70 -6.46 -2.82
C ASP A 46 -8.33 -6.71 -3.48
N PHE A 47 -7.27 -6.70 -2.68
CA PHE A 47 -5.91 -7.06 -3.09
C PHE A 47 -5.07 -7.46 -1.87
N PHE A 48 -3.91 -8.03 -2.12
CA PHE A 48 -2.88 -8.26 -1.10
C PHE A 48 -1.56 -7.63 -1.52
N VAL A 49 -0.69 -7.38 -0.53
CA VAL A 49 0.68 -6.91 -0.77
C VAL A 49 1.61 -8.12 -0.78
N TYR A 50 2.37 -8.29 -1.88
CA TYR A 50 3.36 -9.37 -1.96
C TYR A 50 4.40 -9.28 -0.84
N PRO A 51 4.93 -10.42 -0.37
CA PRO A 51 6.03 -10.45 0.59
C PRO A 51 7.21 -9.60 0.14
N ASP A 52 7.61 -8.66 0.98
CA ASP A 52 8.65 -7.67 0.67
C ASP A 52 9.77 -7.66 1.73
N ILE A 53 10.77 -6.80 1.52
CA ILE A 53 11.83 -6.50 2.47
C ILE A 53 11.86 -4.99 2.65
N VAL A 54 11.52 -4.51 3.84
CA VAL A 54 11.48 -3.07 4.14
C VAL A 54 12.87 -2.45 3.92
N GLY A 55 12.94 -1.41 3.07
CA GLY A 55 14.21 -0.80 2.67
C GLY A 55 15.13 -1.71 1.84
N GLY A 56 14.61 -2.82 1.34
CA GLY A 56 15.41 -3.84 0.64
C GLY A 56 15.71 -3.54 -0.84
N GLY A 57 15.17 -2.45 -1.40
CA GLY A 57 15.40 -2.08 -2.81
C GLY A 57 15.11 -3.26 -3.74
N LEU A 58 16.04 -3.54 -4.66
CA LEU A 58 15.89 -4.65 -5.63
C LEU A 58 15.73 -6.03 -5.00
N LYS A 59 16.30 -6.27 -3.82
CA LYS A 59 16.11 -7.55 -3.11
C LYS A 59 14.64 -7.75 -2.74
N SER A 60 13.93 -6.66 -2.42
CA SER A 60 12.50 -6.69 -2.15
C SER A 60 11.70 -7.03 -3.42
N LEU A 61 12.01 -6.43 -4.56
CA LEU A 61 11.39 -6.74 -5.84
C LEU A 61 11.55 -8.24 -6.19
N TYR A 62 12.77 -8.77 -6.14
CA TYR A 62 13.01 -10.18 -6.45
C TYR A 62 12.34 -11.14 -5.47
N LYS A 63 12.26 -10.75 -4.18
CA LYS A 63 11.47 -11.52 -3.22
C LYS A 63 10.01 -11.58 -3.62
N SER A 64 9.40 -10.45 -3.96
CA SER A 64 7.99 -10.38 -4.38
C SER A 64 7.74 -11.23 -5.63
N LEU A 65 8.64 -11.19 -6.61
CA LEU A 65 8.54 -11.99 -7.85
C LEU A 65 8.48 -13.50 -7.59
N ASN A 66 9.17 -14.01 -6.58
CA ASN A 66 9.11 -15.43 -6.19
C ASN A 66 7.72 -15.89 -5.71
N TYR A 67 6.84 -14.96 -5.38
CA TYR A 67 5.47 -15.26 -4.94
C TYR A 67 4.42 -15.05 -6.03
N VAL A 68 4.79 -14.52 -7.20
CA VAL A 68 3.87 -14.33 -8.32
C VAL A 68 3.28 -15.68 -8.75
N GLY A 69 1.96 -15.74 -8.88
CA GLY A 69 1.24 -16.97 -9.22
C GLY A 69 1.09 -17.99 -8.08
N THR A 70 1.69 -17.75 -6.90
CA THR A 70 1.58 -18.69 -5.75
C THR A 70 0.44 -18.33 -4.79
N ILE A 71 -0.09 -17.11 -4.87
CA ILE A 71 -1.15 -16.59 -4.02
C ILE A 71 -2.32 -16.19 -4.91
N PRO A 72 -3.56 -16.65 -4.65
CA PRO A 72 -4.71 -16.27 -5.44
C PRO A 72 -5.09 -14.80 -5.25
N GLY A 73 -5.76 -14.21 -6.24
CA GLY A 73 -6.25 -12.83 -6.17
C GLY A 73 -5.26 -11.79 -6.70
N LYS A 74 -5.57 -10.51 -6.49
CA LYS A 74 -4.77 -9.38 -7.00
C LYS A 74 -3.61 -9.08 -6.08
N GLY A 75 -2.39 -9.19 -6.59
CA GLY A 75 -1.17 -8.93 -5.83
C GLY A 75 -0.52 -7.60 -6.20
N TYR A 76 -0.25 -6.75 -5.20
CA TYR A 76 0.44 -5.47 -5.38
C TYR A 76 1.90 -5.58 -4.96
N LEU A 77 2.79 -5.04 -5.80
CA LEU A 77 4.21 -4.92 -5.46
C LEU A 77 4.41 -3.77 -4.45
N ALA A 78 5.02 -4.06 -3.31
CA ALA A 78 5.50 -3.02 -2.40
C ALA A 78 6.78 -2.39 -2.96
N VAL A 79 6.68 -1.17 -3.51
CA VAL A 79 7.85 -0.39 -3.89
C VAL A 79 8.54 0.16 -2.65
N GLN A 80 9.88 0.09 -2.65
CA GLN A 80 10.72 0.34 -1.48
C GLN A 80 11.86 1.32 -1.83
N GLU A 81 12.44 1.94 -0.82
CA GLU A 81 13.66 2.73 -0.97
C GLU A 81 14.72 1.90 -1.72
N GLY A 82 15.39 2.53 -2.69
CA GLY A 82 16.40 1.89 -3.55
C GLY A 82 15.85 1.17 -4.77
N MET A 83 14.54 1.11 -4.98
CA MET A 83 13.96 0.73 -6.28
C MET A 83 13.94 1.95 -7.20
N LEU A 84 14.28 1.73 -8.47
CA LEU A 84 14.13 2.71 -9.55
C LEU A 84 12.92 2.33 -10.41
N ALA A 85 12.26 3.32 -11.00
CA ALA A 85 11.11 3.09 -11.89
C ALA A 85 11.43 2.08 -13.01
N ASN A 86 12.60 2.18 -13.64
CA ASN A 86 13.02 1.26 -14.70
C ASN A 86 13.11 -0.20 -14.23
N ASN A 87 13.54 -0.43 -12.99
CA ASN A 87 13.60 -1.79 -12.44
C ASN A 87 12.21 -2.39 -12.24
N VAL A 88 11.25 -1.56 -11.80
CA VAL A 88 9.87 -2.00 -11.60
C VAL A 88 9.15 -2.17 -12.93
N MET A 89 9.39 -1.27 -13.90
CA MET A 89 8.78 -1.29 -15.22
C MET A 89 9.08 -2.60 -15.98
N GLU A 90 10.27 -3.17 -15.81
CA GLU A 90 10.65 -4.45 -16.43
C GLU A 90 9.74 -5.61 -15.98
N TYR A 91 9.19 -5.54 -14.76
CA TYR A 91 8.38 -6.62 -14.19
C TYR A 91 6.95 -6.18 -13.86
N ILE A 92 6.53 -4.98 -14.27
CA ILE A 92 5.25 -4.38 -13.85
C ILE A 92 4.04 -5.26 -14.20
N ASP A 93 4.11 -6.00 -15.31
CA ASP A 93 3.02 -6.86 -15.77
C ASP A 93 2.81 -8.11 -14.90
N ALA A 94 3.79 -8.47 -14.08
CA ALA A 94 3.65 -9.53 -13.08
C ALA A 94 2.78 -9.15 -11.88
N PHE A 95 2.43 -7.88 -11.72
CA PHE A 95 1.71 -7.34 -10.58
C PHE A 95 0.38 -6.69 -11.01
N ASP A 96 -0.63 -6.74 -10.15
CA ASP A 96 -1.94 -6.10 -10.40
C ASP A 96 -1.97 -4.63 -9.99
N GLY A 97 -0.98 -4.17 -9.23
CA GLY A 97 -0.84 -2.79 -8.79
C GLY A 97 0.47 -2.53 -8.05
N LEU A 98 0.68 -1.27 -7.70
CA LEU A 98 1.79 -0.83 -6.86
C LEU A 98 1.31 -0.40 -5.47
N PHE A 99 2.10 -0.73 -4.46
CA PHE A 99 1.90 -0.31 -3.08
C PHE A 99 3.11 0.54 -2.66
N ILE A 100 2.93 1.83 -2.42
CA ILE A 100 4.00 2.71 -1.94
C ILE A 100 4.31 2.33 -0.49
N GLY A 101 5.26 1.42 -0.33
CA GLY A 101 5.74 0.88 0.94
C GLY A 101 6.76 1.79 1.60
N GLY A 102 7.95 1.28 1.87
CA GLY A 102 9.08 2.01 2.40
C GLY A 102 8.94 2.42 3.87
N ALA A 103 10.06 2.73 4.51
CA ALA A 103 10.10 3.14 5.90
C ALA A 103 10.02 4.67 6.06
N SER A 104 10.63 5.43 5.15
CA SER A 104 10.74 6.89 5.20
C SER A 104 9.52 7.59 4.61
N LEU A 105 8.88 8.47 5.40
CA LEU A 105 7.81 9.32 4.90
C LEU A 105 8.30 10.32 3.85
N SER A 106 9.50 10.88 4.02
CA SER A 106 10.07 11.82 3.05
C SER A 106 10.29 11.16 1.69
N TRP A 107 10.80 9.91 1.67
CA TRP A 107 10.94 9.15 0.44
C TRP A 107 9.58 8.90 -0.23
N LYS A 108 8.58 8.46 0.54
CA LYS A 108 7.22 8.26 0.02
C LYS A 108 6.69 9.52 -0.65
N PHE A 109 6.79 10.66 0.03
CA PHE A 109 6.27 11.92 -0.47
C PHE A 109 7.02 12.38 -1.73
N SER A 110 8.35 12.26 -1.76
CA SER A 110 9.14 12.69 -2.92
C SER A 110 8.98 11.77 -4.15
N THR A 111 8.52 10.54 -3.98
CA THR A 111 8.42 9.56 -5.07
C THR A 111 6.99 9.14 -5.42
N ALA A 112 5.99 9.56 -4.64
CA ALA A 112 4.60 9.13 -4.81
C ALA A 112 4.05 9.35 -6.21
N HIS A 113 4.28 10.54 -6.79
CA HIS A 113 3.85 10.88 -8.13
C HIS A 113 4.44 9.93 -9.19
N MET A 114 5.74 9.69 -9.12
CA MET A 114 6.44 8.78 -10.04
C MET A 114 5.84 7.36 -10.00
N TRP A 115 5.54 6.83 -8.80
CA TRP A 115 4.98 5.49 -8.65
C TRP A 115 3.52 5.40 -9.10
N ALA A 116 2.72 6.44 -8.82
CA ALA A 116 1.34 6.53 -9.29
C ALA A 116 1.29 6.61 -10.82
N ASP A 117 2.10 7.45 -11.44
CA ASP A 117 2.20 7.59 -12.90
C ASP A 117 2.63 6.28 -13.54
N LEU A 118 3.65 5.61 -12.98
CA LEU A 118 4.10 4.32 -13.49
C LEU A 118 2.97 3.29 -13.45
N ALA A 119 2.23 3.20 -12.36
CA ALA A 119 1.09 2.30 -12.26
C ALA A 119 0.02 2.61 -13.32
N HIS A 120 -0.37 3.88 -13.42
CA HIS A 120 -1.41 4.32 -14.33
C HIS A 120 -1.03 4.16 -15.81
N LEU A 121 0.23 4.43 -16.16
CA LEU A 121 0.75 4.20 -17.51
C LEU A 121 0.55 2.75 -17.98
N HIS A 122 0.58 1.81 -17.06
CA HIS A 122 0.35 0.37 -17.30
C HIS A 122 -1.09 -0.08 -16.94
N GLY A 123 -2.04 0.85 -16.77
CA GLY A 123 -3.44 0.53 -16.46
C GLY A 123 -3.67 -0.09 -15.08
N LYS A 124 -2.73 0.12 -14.15
CA LYS A 124 -2.74 -0.46 -12.81
C LYS A 124 -3.09 0.58 -11.75
N LYS A 125 -3.45 0.11 -10.55
CA LYS A 125 -3.76 0.95 -9.39
C LYS A 125 -2.52 1.18 -8.52
N CYS A 126 -2.50 2.35 -7.85
CA CYS A 126 -1.47 2.70 -6.88
C CYS A 126 -2.08 2.95 -5.50
N HIS A 127 -1.61 2.21 -4.49
CA HIS A 127 -2.01 2.38 -3.09
C HIS A 127 -0.85 2.95 -2.27
N ALA A 128 -1.10 3.97 -1.44
CA ALA A 128 -0.08 4.51 -0.55
C ALA A 128 -0.28 4.01 0.89
N GLY A 129 0.68 3.23 1.37
CA GLY A 129 0.64 2.63 2.70
C GLY A 129 1.00 3.59 3.82
N ARG A 130 0.30 3.50 4.97
CA ARG A 130 0.63 4.19 6.21
C ARG A 130 0.63 5.72 6.12
N VAL A 131 -0.39 6.27 5.50
CA VAL A 131 -0.62 7.72 5.41
C VAL A 131 -1.62 8.12 6.47
N GLY A 132 -1.19 8.81 7.53
CA GLY A 132 -2.02 9.06 8.73
C GLY A 132 -2.35 10.51 9.01
N THR A 133 -1.76 11.47 8.28
CA THR A 133 -2.01 12.90 8.50
C THR A 133 -2.85 13.50 7.38
N TRP A 134 -3.50 14.61 7.66
CA TRP A 134 -4.23 15.38 6.66
C TRP A 134 -3.36 15.75 5.46
N GLU A 135 -2.19 16.34 5.71
CA GLU A 135 -1.23 16.76 4.70
C GLU A 135 -0.80 15.58 3.83
N GLY A 136 -0.58 14.43 4.46
CA GLY A 136 -0.24 13.20 3.75
C GLY A 136 -1.36 12.70 2.86
N LEU A 137 -2.62 12.72 3.33
CA LEU A 137 -3.79 12.32 2.54
C LEU A 137 -3.94 13.20 1.30
N VAL A 138 -3.86 14.53 1.48
CA VAL A 138 -3.94 15.49 0.36
C VAL A 138 -2.77 15.29 -0.61
N HIS A 139 -1.54 15.16 -0.09
CA HIS A 139 -0.35 14.94 -0.91
C HIS A 139 -0.50 13.70 -1.79
N MET A 140 -0.84 12.53 -1.20
CA MET A 140 -1.00 11.30 -1.96
C MET A 140 -2.12 11.39 -2.99
N HIS A 141 -3.23 12.05 -2.66
CA HIS A 141 -4.29 12.32 -3.61
C HIS A 141 -3.79 13.15 -4.80
N CYS A 142 -3.10 14.27 -4.54
CA CYS A 142 -2.53 15.13 -5.60
C CYS A 142 -1.45 14.40 -6.42
N CYS A 143 -0.76 13.43 -5.84
CA CYS A 143 0.19 12.57 -6.54
C CYS A 143 -0.48 11.44 -7.34
N GLY A 144 -1.81 11.31 -7.30
CA GLY A 144 -2.54 10.32 -8.08
C GLY A 144 -2.70 8.96 -7.41
N ALA A 145 -2.43 8.80 -6.09
CA ALA A 145 -2.71 7.54 -5.43
C ALA A 145 -4.22 7.23 -5.43
N ASP A 146 -4.59 6.04 -5.90
CA ASP A 146 -5.99 5.57 -5.97
C ASP A 146 -6.59 5.28 -4.60
N SER A 147 -5.76 4.92 -3.64
CA SER A 147 -6.18 4.62 -2.28
C SER A 147 -5.02 4.77 -1.28
N VAL A 148 -5.38 4.94 -0.02
CA VAL A 148 -4.42 5.06 1.08
C VAL A 148 -4.90 4.25 2.29
N ASP A 149 -3.98 3.84 3.17
CA ASP A 149 -4.32 3.30 4.47
C ASP A 149 -3.75 4.13 5.61
N SER A 150 -4.46 4.12 6.72
CA SER A 150 -4.04 4.76 7.95
C SER A 150 -4.49 3.98 9.17
N SER A 151 -3.59 3.81 10.13
CA SER A 151 -3.94 3.27 11.44
C SER A 151 -4.33 4.36 12.45
N THR A 152 -4.23 5.64 12.10
CA THR A 152 -4.47 6.77 13.02
C THR A 152 -5.92 6.80 13.48
N ALA A 153 -6.87 6.76 12.55
CA ALA A 153 -8.30 6.77 12.88
C ALA A 153 -8.71 5.56 13.74
N SER A 154 -8.15 4.38 13.46
CA SER A 154 -8.49 3.16 14.21
C SER A 154 -7.86 3.09 15.60
N ARG A 155 -6.70 3.72 15.81
CA ARG A 155 -5.99 3.71 17.09
C ARG A 155 -6.50 4.74 18.09
N HIS A 156 -6.88 5.91 17.58
CA HIS A 156 -7.23 7.05 18.43
C HIS A 156 -8.73 7.35 18.44
N CYS A 157 -9.56 6.57 17.73
CA CYS A 157 -10.97 6.86 17.46
C CYS A 157 -11.18 8.28 16.90
N ASP A 158 -10.12 8.81 16.27
CA ASP A 158 -10.07 10.16 15.72
C ASP A 158 -10.10 10.08 14.20
N ASP A 159 -11.20 10.51 13.64
CA ASP A 159 -11.41 10.61 12.20
C ASP A 159 -11.23 12.05 11.66
N HIS A 160 -10.70 12.96 12.50
CA HIS A 160 -10.53 14.38 12.17
C HIS A 160 -9.79 14.59 10.83
N HIS A 161 -8.68 13.90 10.61
CA HIS A 161 -7.92 14.00 9.35
C HIS A 161 -8.72 13.47 8.16
N ILE A 162 -9.49 12.40 8.37
CA ILE A 162 -10.35 11.82 7.35
C ILE A 162 -11.50 12.77 7.00
N ARG A 163 -12.15 13.38 7.99
CA ARG A 163 -13.21 14.37 7.78
C ARG A 163 -12.71 15.59 7.01
N LYS A 164 -11.56 16.16 7.41
CA LYS A 164 -10.92 17.25 6.68
C LYS A 164 -10.64 16.88 5.21
N TYR A 165 -10.22 15.64 4.96
CA TYR A 165 -9.98 15.18 3.59
C TYR A 165 -11.28 15.12 2.77
N PHE A 166 -12.37 14.62 3.34
CA PHE A 166 -13.67 14.65 2.67
C PHE A 166 -14.19 16.07 2.41
N ASP A 167 -13.99 16.99 3.33
CA ASP A 167 -14.36 18.39 3.16
C ASP A 167 -13.52 19.04 2.03
N PHE A 168 -12.24 18.75 1.97
CA PHE A 168 -11.37 19.14 0.86
C PHE A 168 -11.89 18.62 -0.49
N LEU A 169 -12.26 17.34 -0.60
CA LEU A 169 -12.80 16.76 -1.83
C LEU A 169 -14.12 17.41 -2.26
N LYS A 170 -15.00 17.75 -1.32
CA LYS A 170 -16.25 18.47 -1.62
C LYS A 170 -15.96 19.85 -2.19
N ASN A 171 -15.09 20.60 -1.55
CA ASN A 171 -14.71 21.95 -1.99
C ASN A 171 -14.06 21.95 -3.39
N GLN A 172 -13.29 20.92 -3.75
CA GLN A 172 -12.72 20.77 -5.09
C GLN A 172 -13.80 20.62 -6.17
N LYS A 173 -14.87 19.86 -5.90
CA LYS A 173 -16.00 19.69 -6.83
C LYS A 173 -16.80 20.98 -7.03
N GLU A 174 -16.95 21.82 -6.01
CA GLU A 174 -17.68 23.10 -6.08
C GLU A 174 -16.91 24.15 -6.88
N ILE A 175 -15.57 24.09 -6.92
CA ILE A 175 -14.72 25.04 -7.66
C ILE A 175 -14.58 24.66 -9.15
N GLY A 176 -15.11 23.50 -9.57
CA GLY A 176 -15.07 23.07 -10.98
C GLY A 176 -13.65 22.78 -11.49
N ALA A 177 -12.71 22.54 -10.59
CA ALA A 177 -11.36 22.12 -10.91
C ALA A 177 -11.36 20.58 -11.08
N PHE A 178 -11.45 20.18 -12.36
CA PHE A 178 -11.16 18.91 -13.06
C PHE A 178 -12.30 18.36 -13.90
#